data_91a73e1bcd7b73a8c038f8acb8287604
#
_entry.id   91a73e1bcd7b73a8c038f8acb8287604
#
_cell.length_a   1.000
_cell.length_b   1.000
_cell.length_c   1.000
_cell.angle_alpha   90.00
_cell.angle_beta   90.00
_cell.angle_gamma   90.00
#
_symmetry.space_group_name_H-M   'P 1'
#
loop_
_entity.id
_entity.type
_entity.pdbx_description
1 polymer ?
#
loop_
_entity_poly.entity_id
_entity_poly.type
_entity_poly.pdbx_seq_one_letter_code
_entity_poly.pdbx_strand_id
1 'polypeptide(L)'
;MLVGYLGPKGSFTHDVATHSFPTSERIAYRTITDVIKAYENQEIDFAVVPVENSIEGSVHETLDYLFHQGTIQAVAEVVYPIKQQLLVTKKDRPIRTVYSHPQALAQGKAFLRAHYPDVAMEMTASTAYAARYVAEHPDLEIAAIAPLAAASEYGLEVQAKDIQEIEDNYTRFWILGAKEPAISETLSPVLQKVSLALTLPSNLAGALYKGLSTFAWRGINLTKIESRPLKTALGEYFFIIDLLNEAPDLLQFAYQELDSLGIQTKVLGQYQVYTIKDNGMEKR
;
A
#
# COMPACT_ATOMS: atom_id res chain seq x y z
N MET A 1 15.77 -10.91 -12.39
CA MET A 1 15.20 -10.54 -11.09
C MET A 1 13.68 -10.75 -11.19
N LEU A 2 13.11 -11.48 -10.23
CA LEU A 2 11.70 -11.79 -10.14
C LEU A 2 11.06 -10.97 -9.03
N VAL A 3 9.96 -10.29 -9.31
CA VAL A 3 9.25 -9.44 -8.35
C VAL A 3 7.82 -9.94 -8.21
N GLY A 4 7.46 -10.41 -7.01
CA GLY A 4 6.08 -10.77 -6.67
C GLY A 4 5.28 -9.55 -6.25
N TYR A 5 4.00 -9.54 -6.56
CA TYR A 5 3.10 -8.47 -6.14
C TYR A 5 1.67 -8.97 -5.91
N LEU A 6 0.91 -8.25 -5.09
CA LEU A 6 -0.52 -8.51 -4.91
C LEU A 6 -1.26 -8.21 -6.23
N GLY A 7 -1.75 -9.25 -6.89
CA GLY A 7 -2.50 -9.15 -8.13
C GLY A 7 -3.95 -8.63 -7.96
N PRO A 8 -4.68 -8.61 -9.04
CA PRO A 8 -4.32 -9.06 -10.39
C PRO A 8 -3.46 -8.04 -11.15
N LYS A 9 -3.05 -8.38 -12.39
CA LYS A 9 -2.46 -7.41 -13.33
C LYS A 9 -3.40 -6.22 -13.51
N GLY A 10 -2.85 -5.03 -13.76
CA GLY A 10 -3.62 -3.78 -13.84
C GLY A 10 -4.07 -3.21 -12.49
N SER A 11 -3.68 -3.80 -11.34
CA SER A 11 -3.90 -3.22 -10.00
C SER A 11 -2.91 -2.11 -9.70
N PHE A 12 -3.17 -1.30 -8.66
CA PHE A 12 -2.21 -0.31 -8.16
C PHE A 12 -0.89 -0.95 -7.70
N THR A 13 -0.95 -2.15 -7.10
CA THR A 13 0.27 -2.89 -6.72
C THR A 13 1.08 -3.32 -7.93
N HIS A 14 0.42 -3.75 -9.02
CA HIS A 14 1.08 -4.03 -10.32
C HIS A 14 1.77 -2.78 -10.86
N ASP A 15 1.11 -1.63 -10.78
CA ASP A 15 1.65 -0.36 -11.27
C ASP A 15 2.89 0.06 -10.47
N VAL A 16 2.84 -0.01 -9.14
CA VAL A 16 3.99 0.23 -8.26
C VAL A 16 5.14 -0.73 -8.57
N ALA A 17 4.88 -2.02 -8.73
CA ALA A 17 5.91 -3.00 -9.09
C ALA A 17 6.54 -2.69 -10.46
N THR A 18 5.74 -2.17 -11.41
CA THR A 18 6.20 -1.77 -12.75
C THR A 18 7.08 -0.53 -12.70
N HIS A 19 6.67 0.49 -11.94
CA HIS A 19 7.45 1.72 -11.76
C HIS A 19 8.74 1.47 -10.99
N SER A 20 8.69 0.63 -9.96
CA SER A 20 9.88 0.31 -9.15
C SER A 20 10.90 -0.54 -9.91
N PHE A 21 10.43 -1.49 -10.73
CA PHE A 21 11.24 -2.51 -11.39
C PHE A 21 10.86 -2.68 -12.87
N PRO A 22 11.08 -1.70 -13.73
CA PRO A 22 10.56 -1.70 -15.10
C PRO A 22 11.11 -2.84 -15.98
N THR A 23 12.34 -3.29 -15.72
CA THR A 23 13.02 -4.34 -16.51
C THR A 23 12.89 -5.73 -15.91
N SER A 24 12.22 -5.90 -14.76
CA SER A 24 12.10 -7.18 -14.07
C SER A 24 10.87 -7.95 -14.52
N GLU A 25 10.95 -9.26 -14.45
CA GLU A 25 9.77 -10.12 -14.55
C GLU A 25 8.91 -9.97 -13.28
N ARG A 26 7.60 -9.84 -13.45
CA ARG A 26 6.63 -9.59 -12.38
C ARG A 26 5.60 -10.69 -12.32
N ILE A 27 5.39 -11.26 -11.13
CA ILE A 27 4.48 -12.37 -10.88
C ILE A 27 3.35 -11.90 -9.95
N ALA A 28 2.11 -12.05 -10.43
CA ALA A 28 0.91 -11.72 -9.65
C ALA A 28 0.53 -12.88 -8.72
N TYR A 29 0.31 -12.59 -7.46
CA TYR A 29 -0.20 -13.53 -6.45
C TYR A 29 -1.61 -13.13 -6.01
N ARG A 30 -2.38 -14.10 -5.49
CA ARG A 30 -3.78 -13.87 -5.15
C ARG A 30 -3.98 -13.15 -3.82
N THR A 31 -3.10 -13.39 -2.86
CA THR A 31 -3.15 -12.80 -1.52
C THR A 31 -1.81 -12.20 -1.13
N ILE A 32 -1.80 -11.29 -0.16
CA ILE A 32 -0.59 -10.72 0.42
C ILE A 32 0.27 -11.84 1.04
N THR A 33 -0.38 -12.77 1.74
CA THR A 33 0.28 -13.93 2.33
C THR A 33 1.00 -14.78 1.29
N ASP A 34 0.41 -15.01 0.10
CA ASP A 34 1.04 -15.77 -0.97
C ASP A 34 2.29 -15.06 -1.52
N VAL A 35 2.23 -13.73 -1.68
CA VAL A 35 3.39 -12.94 -2.13
C VAL A 35 4.54 -13.08 -1.13
N ILE A 36 4.26 -12.92 0.17
CA ILE A 36 5.30 -12.97 1.20
C ILE A 36 5.90 -14.39 1.30
N LYS A 37 5.06 -15.42 1.27
CA LYS A 37 5.52 -16.82 1.26
C LYS A 37 6.37 -17.16 0.05
N ALA A 38 6.02 -16.66 -1.14
CA ALA A 38 6.85 -16.86 -2.33
C ALA A 38 8.25 -16.28 -2.17
N TYR A 39 8.38 -15.12 -1.48
CA TYR A 39 9.68 -14.60 -1.12
C TYR A 39 10.41 -15.49 -0.10
N GLU A 40 9.74 -15.90 0.98
CA GLU A 40 10.34 -16.77 2.01
C GLU A 40 10.80 -18.12 1.44
N ASN A 41 10.08 -18.62 0.43
CA ASN A 41 10.45 -19.82 -0.34
C ASN A 41 11.54 -19.58 -1.41
N GLN A 42 12.06 -18.34 -1.53
CA GLN A 42 13.06 -17.96 -2.54
C GLN A 42 12.58 -18.10 -4.01
N GLU A 43 11.28 -18.02 -4.25
CA GLU A 43 10.67 -18.07 -5.58
C GLU A 43 10.76 -16.71 -6.29
N ILE A 44 10.89 -15.61 -5.51
CA ILE A 44 11.01 -14.23 -5.97
C ILE A 44 12.09 -13.48 -5.19
N ASP A 45 12.68 -12.45 -5.79
CA ASP A 45 13.72 -11.62 -5.20
C ASP A 45 13.17 -10.50 -4.29
N PHE A 46 12.00 -9.97 -4.61
CA PHE A 46 11.29 -8.93 -3.85
C PHE A 46 9.78 -9.16 -3.87
N ALA A 47 9.11 -8.77 -2.77
CA ALA A 47 7.66 -8.79 -2.67
C ALA A 47 7.12 -7.36 -2.54
N VAL A 48 6.14 -6.97 -3.38
CA VAL A 48 5.48 -5.66 -3.33
C VAL A 48 4.07 -5.84 -2.76
N VAL A 49 3.80 -5.21 -1.62
CA VAL A 49 2.54 -5.34 -0.89
C VAL A 49 2.03 -3.98 -0.38
N PRO A 50 0.70 -3.75 -0.35
CA PRO A 50 0.13 -2.55 0.25
C PRO A 50 0.24 -2.61 1.77
N VAL A 51 0.42 -1.46 2.42
CA VAL A 51 0.56 -1.32 3.88
C VAL A 51 -0.51 -0.42 4.48
N GLU A 52 -0.85 0.66 3.80
CA GLU A 52 -1.78 1.66 4.30
C GLU A 52 -2.35 2.50 3.16
N ASN A 53 -3.63 2.80 3.23
CA ASN A 53 -4.28 3.79 2.37
C ASN A 53 -4.70 5.00 3.21
N SER A 54 -4.53 6.22 2.70
CA SER A 54 -4.82 7.46 3.43
C SER A 54 -6.30 7.65 3.82
N ILE A 55 -7.22 6.92 3.17
CA ILE A 55 -8.67 6.97 3.44
C ILE A 55 -9.11 5.77 4.28
N GLU A 56 -8.65 4.56 3.94
CA GLU A 56 -9.10 3.31 4.59
C GLU A 56 -8.25 2.86 5.76
N GLY A 57 -7.06 3.46 5.91
CA GLY A 57 -6.13 3.08 6.97
C GLY A 57 -5.28 1.86 6.60
N SER A 58 -4.87 1.12 7.62
CA SER A 58 -3.86 0.08 7.50
C SER A 58 -4.36 -1.19 6.85
N VAL A 59 -3.49 -1.80 6.02
CA VAL A 59 -3.69 -3.14 5.47
C VAL A 59 -3.24 -4.17 6.51
N HIS A 60 -4.18 -4.61 7.33
CA HIS A 60 -3.93 -5.45 8.51
C HIS A 60 -3.25 -6.78 8.17
N GLU A 61 -3.55 -7.40 7.02
CA GLU A 61 -2.95 -8.66 6.60
C GLU A 61 -1.42 -8.53 6.49
N THR A 62 -0.92 -7.45 5.86
CA THR A 62 0.52 -7.20 5.75
C THR A 62 1.17 -7.04 7.11
N LEU A 63 0.61 -6.20 7.97
CA LEU A 63 1.18 -5.88 9.26
C LEU A 63 1.16 -7.07 10.22
N ASP A 64 0.04 -7.79 10.27
CA ASP A 64 -0.12 -8.97 11.12
C ASP A 64 0.82 -10.11 10.68
N TYR A 65 0.94 -10.36 9.38
CA TYR A 65 1.84 -11.39 8.88
C TYR A 65 3.29 -11.08 9.26
N LEU A 66 3.75 -9.86 9.00
CA LEU A 66 5.13 -9.46 9.30
C LEU A 66 5.43 -9.50 10.80
N PHE A 67 4.45 -9.16 11.64
CA PHE A 67 4.63 -9.23 13.08
C PHE A 67 4.69 -10.67 13.60
N HIS A 68 3.69 -11.50 13.26
CA HIS A 68 3.52 -12.83 13.86
C HIS A 68 4.36 -13.93 13.21
N GLN A 69 4.58 -13.88 11.90
CA GLN A 69 5.14 -14.98 11.12
C GLN A 69 6.36 -14.58 10.28
N GLY A 70 6.39 -13.35 9.76
CA GLY A 70 7.39 -12.93 8.79
C GLY A 70 8.79 -12.77 9.38
N THR A 71 9.78 -13.26 8.65
CA THR A 71 11.21 -13.03 8.89
C THR A 71 11.78 -11.95 7.96
N ILE A 72 11.02 -11.56 6.95
CA ILE A 72 11.33 -10.55 5.96
C ILE A 72 11.04 -9.14 6.49
N GLN A 73 11.76 -8.15 5.99
CA GLN A 73 11.59 -6.74 6.34
C GLN A 73 11.28 -5.89 5.11
N ALA A 74 10.69 -4.71 5.36
CA ALA A 74 10.60 -3.67 4.34
C ALA A 74 11.97 -3.05 4.09
N VAL A 75 12.36 -2.97 2.81
CA VAL A 75 13.65 -2.42 2.34
C VAL A 75 13.46 -1.18 1.47
N ALA A 76 12.22 -0.89 1.05
CA ALA A 76 11.81 0.37 0.44
C ALA A 76 10.31 0.58 0.66
N GLU A 77 9.86 1.84 0.62
CA GLU A 77 8.46 2.23 0.61
C GLU A 77 8.17 3.09 -0.61
N VAL A 78 7.04 2.85 -1.28
CA VAL A 78 6.54 3.71 -2.35
C VAL A 78 5.20 4.29 -1.92
N VAL A 79 5.11 5.62 -1.86
CA VAL A 79 3.86 6.36 -1.67
C VAL A 79 3.28 6.68 -3.05
N TYR A 80 2.14 6.06 -3.36
CA TYR A 80 1.56 6.07 -4.69
C TYR A 80 0.19 6.76 -4.70
N PRO A 81 -0.06 7.73 -5.61
CA PRO A 81 -1.36 8.38 -5.74
C PRO A 81 -2.40 7.42 -6.31
N ILE A 82 -3.58 7.39 -5.70
CA ILE A 82 -4.70 6.55 -6.13
C ILE A 82 -5.65 7.36 -6.97
N LYS A 83 -5.52 7.24 -8.28
CA LYS A 83 -6.37 7.92 -9.27
C LYS A 83 -7.25 6.91 -9.99
N GLN A 84 -8.55 7.19 -10.01
CA GLN A 84 -9.55 6.31 -10.60
C GLN A 84 -9.98 6.83 -11.98
N GLN A 85 -9.99 5.94 -12.97
CA GLN A 85 -10.41 6.23 -14.32
C GLN A 85 -11.72 5.53 -14.64
N LEU A 86 -12.59 6.12 -15.44
CA LEU A 86 -13.72 5.43 -16.04
C LEU A 86 -13.26 4.79 -17.35
N LEU A 87 -13.24 3.47 -17.41
CA LEU A 87 -12.70 2.69 -18.51
C LEU A 87 -13.82 1.98 -19.28
N VAL A 88 -13.71 1.98 -20.60
CA VAL A 88 -14.68 1.36 -21.51
C VAL A 88 -13.93 0.58 -22.60
N THR A 89 -14.62 -0.32 -23.27
CA THR A 89 -14.05 -1.02 -24.45
C THR A 89 -13.98 -0.11 -25.67
N LYS A 90 -14.90 0.84 -25.80
CA LYS A 90 -14.94 1.84 -26.86
C LYS A 90 -15.65 3.10 -26.36
N LYS A 91 -15.04 4.27 -26.61
CA LYS A 91 -15.65 5.57 -26.32
C LYS A 91 -16.96 5.79 -27.04
N ASP A 92 -17.74 6.74 -26.51
CA ASP A 92 -19.01 7.19 -27.11
C ASP A 92 -20.11 6.12 -27.21
N ARG A 93 -19.94 4.98 -26.54
CA ARG A 93 -21.03 4.00 -26.35
C ARG A 93 -21.83 4.34 -25.08
N PRO A 94 -23.11 4.02 -25.05
CA PRO A 94 -23.92 4.12 -23.84
C PRO A 94 -23.27 3.28 -22.70
N ILE A 95 -23.37 3.77 -21.46
CA ILE A 95 -22.96 3.05 -20.27
C ILE A 95 -24.20 2.84 -19.42
N ARG A 96 -24.60 1.59 -19.18
CA ARG A 96 -25.74 1.24 -18.34
C ARG A 96 -25.33 0.70 -16.98
N THR A 97 -24.12 0.10 -16.90
CA THR A 97 -23.62 -0.46 -15.64
C THR A 97 -22.14 -0.16 -15.49
N VAL A 98 -21.75 0.27 -14.27
CA VAL A 98 -20.37 0.51 -13.89
C VAL A 98 -19.95 -0.51 -12.84
N TYR A 99 -18.88 -1.22 -13.11
CA TYR A 99 -18.30 -2.24 -12.24
C TYR A 99 -17.08 -1.69 -11.52
N SER A 100 -16.94 -1.95 -10.23
CA SER A 100 -15.67 -1.76 -9.50
C SER A 100 -15.71 -2.35 -8.09
N HIS A 101 -14.57 -2.23 -7.37
CA HIS A 101 -14.51 -2.44 -5.93
C HIS A 101 -15.41 -1.41 -5.21
N PRO A 102 -16.08 -1.78 -4.11
CA PRO A 102 -16.99 -0.87 -3.38
C PRO A 102 -16.42 0.49 -3.08
N GLN A 103 -15.15 0.56 -2.66
CA GLN A 103 -14.45 1.81 -2.37
C GLN A 103 -14.31 2.71 -3.60
N ALA A 104 -13.90 2.16 -4.75
CA ALA A 104 -13.74 2.94 -5.97
C ALA A 104 -15.10 3.43 -6.51
N LEU A 105 -16.17 2.63 -6.37
CA LEU A 105 -17.54 3.06 -6.65
C LEU A 105 -17.96 4.22 -5.74
N ALA A 106 -17.64 4.15 -4.45
CA ALA A 106 -17.93 5.24 -3.50
C ALA A 106 -17.18 6.51 -3.88
N GLN A 107 -15.91 6.43 -4.23
CA GLN A 107 -15.08 7.58 -4.64
C GLN A 107 -15.50 8.19 -5.99
N GLY A 108 -16.04 7.42 -6.92
CA GLY A 108 -16.54 7.89 -8.21
C GLY A 108 -18.00 8.32 -8.22
N LYS A 109 -18.70 8.25 -7.07
CA LYS A 109 -20.16 8.38 -7.00
C LYS A 109 -20.67 9.75 -7.42
N ALA A 110 -20.00 10.83 -7.02
CA ALA A 110 -20.41 12.19 -7.39
C ALA A 110 -20.27 12.40 -8.90
N PHE A 111 -19.15 11.94 -9.48
CA PHE A 111 -18.92 11.99 -10.92
C PHE A 111 -19.99 11.20 -11.70
N LEU A 112 -20.31 9.97 -11.27
CA LEU A 112 -21.31 9.13 -11.93
C LEU A 112 -22.72 9.78 -11.86
N ARG A 113 -23.10 10.32 -10.71
CA ARG A 113 -24.39 11.02 -10.56
C ARG A 113 -24.51 12.24 -11.47
N ALA A 114 -23.43 12.97 -11.67
CA ALA A 114 -23.43 14.16 -12.50
C ALA A 114 -23.48 13.87 -14.01
N HIS A 115 -22.81 12.79 -14.46
CA HIS A 115 -22.61 12.52 -15.89
C HIS A 115 -23.40 11.29 -16.38
N TYR A 116 -23.75 10.38 -15.49
CA TYR A 116 -24.44 9.10 -15.78
C TYR A 116 -25.50 8.81 -14.70
N PRO A 117 -26.54 9.66 -14.54
CA PRO A 117 -27.48 9.60 -13.40
C PRO A 117 -28.24 8.28 -13.28
N ASP A 118 -28.50 7.62 -14.41
CA ASP A 118 -29.28 6.38 -14.48
C ASP A 118 -28.43 5.11 -14.51
N VAL A 119 -27.10 5.22 -14.33
CA VAL A 119 -26.21 4.07 -14.39
C VAL A 119 -26.36 3.17 -13.16
N ALA A 120 -26.42 1.86 -13.37
CA ALA A 120 -26.34 0.87 -12.31
C ALA A 120 -24.87 0.72 -11.84
N MET A 121 -24.66 0.47 -10.54
CA MET A 121 -23.34 0.22 -9.97
C MET A 121 -23.28 -1.21 -9.42
N GLU A 122 -22.33 -1.98 -9.90
CA GLU A 122 -22.12 -3.39 -9.53
C GLU A 122 -20.75 -3.61 -8.88
N MET A 123 -20.75 -4.33 -7.77
CA MET A 123 -19.54 -4.56 -6.97
C MET A 123 -18.73 -5.75 -7.49
N THR A 124 -17.42 -5.58 -7.50
CA THR A 124 -16.46 -6.63 -7.84
C THR A 124 -15.37 -6.76 -6.76
N ALA A 125 -14.63 -7.87 -6.78
CA ALA A 125 -13.59 -8.16 -5.82
C ALA A 125 -12.40 -7.17 -5.88
N SER A 126 -12.15 -6.53 -7.04
CA SER A 126 -11.13 -5.50 -7.21
C SER A 126 -11.40 -4.62 -8.43
N THR A 127 -10.81 -3.43 -8.45
CA THR A 127 -10.88 -2.50 -9.59
C THR A 127 -10.31 -3.10 -10.87
N ALA A 128 -9.18 -3.83 -10.78
CA ALA A 128 -8.57 -4.48 -11.93
C ALA A 128 -9.39 -5.68 -12.44
N TYR A 129 -10.10 -6.40 -11.54
CA TYR A 129 -11.05 -7.43 -11.96
C TYR A 129 -12.21 -6.82 -12.77
N ALA A 130 -12.74 -5.68 -12.33
CA ALA A 130 -13.78 -4.95 -13.05
C ALA A 130 -13.31 -4.57 -14.47
N ALA A 131 -12.10 -4.03 -14.58
CA ALA A 131 -11.52 -3.69 -15.89
C ALA A 131 -11.37 -4.91 -16.80
N ARG A 132 -10.87 -6.02 -16.26
CA ARG A 132 -10.78 -7.28 -17.01
C ARG A 132 -12.16 -7.76 -17.46
N TYR A 133 -13.15 -7.72 -16.58
CA TYR A 133 -14.51 -8.14 -16.89
C TYR A 133 -15.10 -7.30 -18.04
N VAL A 134 -14.90 -5.98 -18.02
CA VAL A 134 -15.34 -5.10 -19.12
C VAL A 134 -14.65 -5.44 -20.43
N ALA A 135 -13.34 -5.71 -20.41
CA ALA A 135 -12.57 -6.10 -21.61
C ALA A 135 -13.04 -7.45 -22.20
N GLU A 136 -13.43 -8.41 -21.36
CA GLU A 136 -13.93 -9.73 -21.76
C GLU A 136 -15.36 -9.67 -22.34
N HIS A 137 -16.10 -8.54 -22.15
CA HIS A 137 -17.49 -8.39 -22.60
C HIS A 137 -17.67 -7.12 -23.48
N PRO A 138 -17.00 -7.06 -24.65
CA PRO A 138 -16.94 -5.84 -25.46
C PRO A 138 -18.29 -5.42 -26.08
N ASP A 139 -19.25 -6.34 -26.15
CA ASP A 139 -20.57 -6.06 -26.73
C ASP A 139 -21.56 -5.45 -25.73
N LEU A 140 -21.25 -5.47 -24.44
CA LEU A 140 -22.10 -4.93 -23.41
C LEU A 140 -21.90 -3.41 -23.24
N GLU A 141 -22.94 -2.72 -22.78
CA GLU A 141 -22.93 -1.28 -22.44
C GLU A 141 -22.44 -1.07 -21.00
N ILE A 142 -21.18 -1.46 -20.73
CA ILE A 142 -20.60 -1.47 -19.40
C ILE A 142 -19.29 -0.70 -19.32
N ALA A 143 -18.95 -0.24 -18.13
CA ALA A 143 -17.69 0.44 -17.83
C ALA A 143 -17.09 -0.07 -16.53
N ALA A 144 -15.80 0.17 -16.31
CA ALA A 144 -15.12 -0.09 -15.05
C ALA A 144 -14.55 1.18 -14.46
N ILE A 145 -14.56 1.30 -13.13
CA ILE A 145 -13.68 2.24 -12.42
C ILE A 145 -12.43 1.49 -12.03
N ALA A 146 -11.27 1.92 -12.56
CA ALA A 146 -10.01 1.23 -12.33
C ALA A 146 -8.79 2.17 -12.53
N PRO A 147 -7.55 1.74 -12.12
CA PRO A 147 -6.34 2.49 -12.40
C PRO A 147 -6.07 2.63 -13.90
N LEU A 148 -5.29 3.64 -14.28
CA LEU A 148 -4.85 3.83 -15.67
C LEU A 148 -4.07 2.61 -16.20
N ALA A 149 -3.28 1.95 -15.34
CA ALA A 149 -2.56 0.73 -15.69
C ALA A 149 -3.48 -0.39 -16.20
N ALA A 150 -4.72 -0.48 -15.70
CA ALA A 150 -5.70 -1.45 -16.17
C ALA A 150 -6.17 -1.18 -17.60
N ALA A 151 -6.21 0.10 -18.02
CA ALA A 151 -6.55 0.44 -19.40
C ALA A 151 -5.50 -0.13 -20.37
N SER A 152 -4.22 0.05 -20.08
CA SER A 152 -3.11 -0.48 -20.88
C SER A 152 -3.04 -2.01 -20.86
N GLU A 153 -3.26 -2.63 -19.68
CA GLU A 153 -3.18 -4.09 -19.52
C GLU A 153 -4.28 -4.82 -20.26
N TYR A 154 -5.50 -4.28 -20.27
CA TYR A 154 -6.68 -4.94 -20.85
C TYR A 154 -7.16 -4.33 -22.18
N GLY A 155 -6.42 -3.36 -22.74
CA GLY A 155 -6.78 -2.73 -24.02
C GLY A 155 -8.07 -1.90 -23.95
N LEU A 156 -8.33 -1.25 -22.80
CA LEU A 156 -9.50 -0.40 -22.60
C LEU A 156 -9.19 1.07 -22.91
N GLU A 157 -10.21 1.81 -23.32
CA GLU A 157 -10.15 3.24 -23.52
C GLU A 157 -10.57 4.00 -22.25
N VAL A 158 -9.89 5.12 -22.00
CA VAL A 158 -10.21 6.02 -20.88
C VAL A 158 -11.34 6.95 -21.28
N GLN A 159 -12.55 6.71 -20.80
CA GLN A 159 -13.73 7.55 -21.04
C GLN A 159 -13.65 8.85 -20.22
N ALA A 160 -13.23 8.78 -18.96
CA ALA A 160 -12.99 9.94 -18.10
C ALA A 160 -11.81 9.67 -17.17
N LYS A 161 -11.04 10.73 -16.88
CA LYS A 161 -9.85 10.68 -16.01
C LYS A 161 -10.17 11.24 -14.64
N ASP A 162 -9.48 10.70 -13.63
CA ASP A 162 -9.41 11.25 -12.27
C ASP A 162 -10.80 11.55 -11.68
N ILE A 163 -11.70 10.55 -11.75
CA ILE A 163 -13.12 10.68 -11.38
C ILE A 163 -13.39 10.59 -9.86
N GLN A 164 -12.36 10.41 -9.04
CA GLN A 164 -12.47 10.33 -7.59
C GLN A 164 -12.82 11.67 -6.97
N GLU A 165 -13.66 11.66 -5.92
CA GLU A 165 -14.05 12.87 -5.15
C GLU A 165 -12.90 13.42 -4.30
N ILE A 166 -12.01 12.54 -3.80
CA ILE A 166 -10.88 12.91 -2.93
C ILE A 166 -9.61 12.86 -3.76
N GLU A 167 -9.00 14.02 -3.99
CA GLU A 167 -7.76 14.14 -4.77
C GLU A 167 -6.55 13.61 -4.02
N ASP A 168 -6.48 13.87 -2.69
CA ASP A 168 -5.37 13.47 -1.82
C ASP A 168 -5.54 12.04 -1.30
N ASN A 169 -5.72 11.08 -2.21
CA ASN A 169 -5.76 9.65 -1.89
C ASN A 169 -4.44 8.99 -2.28
N TYR A 170 -3.73 8.47 -1.29
CA TYR A 170 -2.45 7.79 -1.46
C TYR A 170 -2.47 6.42 -0.80
N THR A 171 -1.76 5.47 -1.38
CA THR A 171 -1.47 4.18 -0.76
C THR A 171 0.04 4.03 -0.59
N ARG A 172 0.44 3.58 0.58
CA ARG A 172 1.80 3.17 0.91
C ARG A 172 1.98 1.71 0.55
N PHE A 173 3.02 1.41 -0.20
CA PHE A 173 3.41 0.05 -0.57
C PHE A 173 4.80 -0.23 -0.03
N TRP A 174 4.98 -1.37 0.62
CA TRP A 174 6.30 -1.86 0.98
C TRP A 174 6.87 -2.78 -0.08
N ILE A 175 8.14 -2.61 -0.33
CA ILE A 175 8.98 -3.56 -1.04
C ILE A 175 9.71 -4.34 0.04
N LEU A 176 9.40 -5.62 0.14
CA LEU A 176 9.98 -6.52 1.13
C LEU A 176 11.14 -7.28 0.50
N GLY A 177 12.22 -7.46 1.26
CA GLY A 177 13.43 -8.12 0.78
C GLY A 177 14.51 -8.22 1.85
N ALA A 178 15.67 -8.82 1.50
CA ALA A 178 16.84 -8.93 2.38
C ALA A 178 17.85 -7.80 2.19
N LYS A 179 17.74 -7.04 1.10
CA LYS A 179 18.68 -5.97 0.73
C LYS A 179 17.95 -4.82 0.07
N GLU A 180 18.53 -3.65 0.14
CA GLU A 180 18.02 -2.47 -0.56
C GLU A 180 17.93 -2.73 -2.08
N PRO A 181 16.76 -2.50 -2.70
CA PRO A 181 16.58 -2.69 -4.13
C PRO A 181 17.15 -1.52 -4.94
N ALA A 182 17.62 -1.80 -6.16
CA ALA A 182 17.87 -0.75 -7.13
C ALA A 182 16.54 -0.25 -7.70
N ILE A 183 16.01 0.82 -7.12
CA ILE A 183 14.75 1.45 -7.53
C ILE A 183 14.96 2.29 -8.80
N SER A 184 13.99 2.23 -9.71
CA SER A 184 14.00 3.00 -10.94
C SER A 184 14.07 4.51 -10.70
N GLU A 185 14.75 5.22 -11.61
CA GLU A 185 14.84 6.69 -11.61
C GLU A 185 13.50 7.41 -11.87
N THR A 186 12.44 6.67 -12.22
CA THR A 186 11.07 7.22 -12.32
C THR A 186 10.49 7.57 -10.96
N LEU A 187 11.08 7.07 -9.89
CA LEU A 187 10.74 7.37 -8.51
C LEU A 187 11.79 8.30 -7.88
N SER A 188 11.34 9.22 -7.02
CA SER A 188 12.21 10.15 -6.28
C SER A 188 12.29 9.75 -4.81
N PRO A 189 13.47 9.64 -4.22
CA PRO A 189 13.63 9.47 -2.78
C PRO A 189 13.20 10.75 -2.05
N VAL A 190 12.48 10.61 -0.94
CA VAL A 190 11.95 11.74 -0.16
C VAL A 190 12.56 11.79 1.23
N LEU A 191 12.46 10.69 1.99
CA LEU A 191 12.91 10.61 3.38
C LEU A 191 13.18 9.16 3.78
N GLN A 192 13.84 8.96 4.92
CA GLN A 192 14.08 7.63 5.50
C GLN A 192 13.15 7.39 6.68
N LYS A 193 12.66 6.16 6.81
CA LYS A 193 11.82 5.70 7.93
C LYS A 193 12.34 4.42 8.53
N VAL A 194 11.88 4.20 9.76
CA VAL A 194 11.93 2.90 10.44
C VAL A 194 10.54 2.57 10.92
N SER A 195 10.07 1.35 10.62
CA SER A 195 8.83 0.81 11.16
C SER A 195 9.14 -0.27 12.18
N LEU A 196 8.54 -0.14 13.36
CA LEU A 196 8.75 -1.01 14.51
C LEU A 196 7.41 -1.59 14.98
N ALA A 197 7.48 -2.79 15.55
CA ALA A 197 6.42 -3.31 16.38
C ALA A 197 6.93 -3.39 17.84
N LEU A 198 6.19 -2.79 18.77
CA LEU A 198 6.49 -2.79 20.21
C LEU A 198 5.50 -3.70 20.93
N THR A 199 6.00 -4.67 21.69
CA THR A 199 5.22 -5.47 22.63
C THR A 199 5.51 -5.01 24.04
N LEU A 200 4.47 -4.55 24.74
CA LEU A 200 4.60 -3.98 26.07
C LEU A 200 4.53 -5.07 27.14
N PRO A 201 5.27 -4.93 28.27
CA PRO A 201 5.10 -5.82 29.41
C PRO A 201 3.70 -5.66 30.03
N SER A 202 3.02 -6.76 30.34
CA SER A 202 1.62 -6.79 30.78
C SER A 202 1.34 -6.05 32.09
N ASN A 203 2.34 -5.91 32.96
CA ASN A 203 2.18 -5.38 34.31
C ASN A 203 2.81 -3.98 34.52
N LEU A 204 3.19 -3.28 33.45
CA LEU A 204 3.83 -1.97 33.55
C LEU A 204 2.81 -0.85 33.28
N ALA A 205 2.34 -0.19 34.36
CA ALA A 205 1.49 0.99 34.23
C ALA A 205 2.19 2.09 33.45
N GLY A 206 1.49 2.64 32.43
CA GLY A 206 2.06 3.67 31.56
C GLY A 206 3.14 3.16 30.61
N ALA A 207 3.21 1.83 30.30
CA ALA A 207 4.23 1.25 29.45
C ALA A 207 4.32 1.92 28.09
N LEU A 208 3.19 2.18 27.45
CA LEU A 208 3.16 2.89 26.16
C LEU A 208 3.74 4.30 26.27
N TYR A 209 3.35 5.06 27.29
CA TYR A 209 3.90 6.40 27.53
C TYR A 209 5.42 6.36 27.70
N LYS A 210 5.93 5.43 28.53
CA LYS A 210 7.38 5.27 28.73
C LYS A 210 8.09 4.91 27.44
N GLY A 211 7.52 3.96 26.66
CA GLY A 211 8.06 3.58 25.36
C GLY A 211 8.11 4.75 24.38
N LEU A 212 7.04 5.53 24.25
CA LEU A 212 7.01 6.69 23.37
C LEU A 212 7.95 7.82 23.84
N SER A 213 8.13 7.96 25.17
CA SER A 213 9.04 8.97 25.74
C SER A 213 10.50 8.74 25.33
N THR A 214 10.91 7.48 25.08
CA THR A 214 12.28 7.18 24.62
C THR A 214 12.61 7.85 23.28
N PHE A 215 11.63 7.96 22.40
CA PHE A 215 11.75 8.66 21.12
C PHE A 215 11.60 10.16 21.28
N ALA A 216 10.61 10.61 22.06
CA ALA A 216 10.28 12.02 22.24
C ALA A 216 11.45 12.81 22.84
N TRP A 217 12.14 12.31 23.87
CA TRP A 217 13.29 12.97 24.50
C TRP A 217 14.51 13.08 23.57
N ARG A 218 14.56 12.25 22.52
CA ARG A 218 15.61 12.27 21.51
C ARG A 218 15.25 13.08 20.28
N GLY A 219 14.05 13.71 20.26
CA GLY A 219 13.56 14.44 19.10
C GLY A 219 13.24 13.57 17.90
N ILE A 220 13.08 12.25 18.09
CA ILE A 220 12.72 11.32 17.00
C ILE A 220 11.22 11.46 16.76
N ASN A 221 10.84 11.90 15.56
CA ASN A 221 9.46 12.12 15.20
C ASN A 221 8.74 10.81 14.80
N LEU A 222 7.54 10.61 15.37
CA LEU A 222 6.62 9.53 14.98
C LEU A 222 5.68 10.05 13.91
N THR A 223 5.55 9.29 12.82
CA THR A 223 4.60 9.57 11.73
C THR A 223 3.37 8.68 11.77
N LYS A 224 3.41 7.58 12.54
CA LYS A 224 2.30 6.65 12.74
C LYS A 224 2.39 5.97 14.10
N ILE A 225 1.23 5.71 14.69
CA ILE A 225 1.07 4.76 15.79
C ILE A 225 -0.27 4.03 15.63
N GLU A 226 -0.25 2.73 15.77
CA GLU A 226 -1.44 1.88 15.69
C GLU A 226 -1.33 0.72 16.67
N SER A 227 -2.42 0.45 17.43
CA SER A 227 -2.51 -0.72 18.29
C SER A 227 -3.13 -1.89 17.55
N ARG A 228 -2.53 -3.08 17.72
CA ARG A 228 -3.00 -4.33 17.12
C ARG A 228 -3.11 -5.43 18.18
N PRO A 229 -4.15 -6.30 18.12
CA PRO A 229 -4.27 -7.41 19.04
C PRO A 229 -3.09 -8.39 18.91
N LEU A 230 -2.52 -8.79 20.05
CA LEU A 230 -1.41 -9.76 20.07
C LEU A 230 -1.86 -11.19 19.71
N LYS A 231 -3.20 -11.44 19.72
CA LYS A 231 -3.84 -12.74 19.43
C LYS A 231 -3.45 -13.85 20.41
N THR A 232 -2.99 -13.50 21.60
CA THR A 232 -2.66 -14.40 22.72
C THR A 232 -3.77 -14.42 23.75
N ALA A 233 -4.13 -13.26 24.31
CA ALA A 233 -5.23 -13.07 25.23
C ALA A 233 -5.98 -11.77 24.95
N LEU A 234 -7.22 -11.68 25.43
CA LEU A 234 -8.00 -10.44 25.33
C LEU A 234 -7.33 -9.36 26.19
N GLY A 235 -7.11 -8.18 25.59
CA GLY A 235 -6.48 -7.06 26.27
C GLY A 235 -4.95 -6.98 26.07
N GLU A 236 -4.35 -7.92 25.35
CA GLU A 236 -2.94 -7.87 24.97
C GLU A 236 -2.78 -7.29 23.56
N TYR A 237 -1.90 -6.28 23.44
CA TYR A 237 -1.68 -5.54 22.21
C TYR A 237 -0.19 -5.39 21.92
N PHE A 238 0.14 -5.33 20.62
CA PHE A 238 1.38 -4.74 20.16
C PHE A 238 1.10 -3.42 19.44
N PHE A 239 2.10 -2.56 19.36
CA PHE A 239 1.97 -1.24 18.74
C PHE A 239 2.89 -1.16 17.54
N ILE A 240 2.33 -0.82 16.39
CA ILE A 240 3.12 -0.48 15.20
C ILE A 240 3.38 1.01 15.22
N ILE A 241 4.63 1.40 15.07
CA ILE A 241 5.05 2.79 15.00
C ILE A 241 5.97 3.01 13.79
N ASP A 242 5.78 4.13 13.12
CA ASP A 242 6.70 4.60 12.07
C ASP A 242 7.43 5.83 12.56
N LEU A 243 8.74 5.82 12.42
CA LEU A 243 9.66 6.87 12.85
C LEU A 243 10.39 7.47 11.66
N LEU A 244 10.67 8.77 11.70
CA LEU A 244 11.66 9.36 10.81
C LEU A 244 13.07 8.93 11.25
N ASN A 245 13.88 8.49 10.29
CA ASN A 245 15.25 8.04 10.56
C ASN A 245 16.28 9.12 10.17
N GLU A 246 16.17 10.28 10.83
CA GLU A 246 17.07 11.42 10.62
C GLU A 246 18.34 11.33 11.47
N ALA A 247 18.32 10.53 12.54
CA ALA A 247 19.42 10.39 13.50
C ALA A 247 19.57 8.91 13.93
N PRO A 248 20.21 8.06 13.12
CA PRO A 248 20.31 6.61 13.38
C PRO A 248 20.98 6.27 14.73
N ASP A 249 21.97 7.05 15.16
CA ASP A 249 22.64 6.83 16.45
C ASP A 249 21.67 7.04 17.64
N LEU A 250 20.81 8.05 17.58
CA LEU A 250 19.83 8.29 18.64
C LEU A 250 18.77 7.19 18.70
N LEU A 251 18.47 6.56 17.56
CA LEU A 251 17.55 5.43 17.51
C LEU A 251 18.11 4.20 18.23
N GLN A 252 19.42 3.95 18.14
CA GLN A 252 20.06 2.85 18.87
C GLN A 252 19.96 3.05 20.38
N PHE A 253 20.15 4.27 20.89
CA PHE A 253 19.95 4.57 22.31
C PHE A 253 18.49 4.41 22.74
N ALA A 254 17.53 4.75 21.87
CA ALA A 254 16.12 4.49 22.14
C ALA A 254 15.83 2.99 22.28
N TYR A 255 16.39 2.14 21.42
CA TYR A 255 16.26 0.67 21.52
C TYR A 255 16.81 0.12 22.82
N GLN A 256 17.99 0.57 23.26
CA GLN A 256 18.57 0.15 24.53
C GLN A 256 17.69 0.53 25.73
N GLU A 257 17.08 1.71 25.70
CA GLU A 257 16.16 2.14 26.77
C GLU A 257 14.86 1.34 26.74
N LEU A 258 14.28 1.05 25.57
CA LEU A 258 13.11 0.19 25.42
C LEU A 258 13.36 -1.20 26.02
N ASP A 259 14.51 -1.80 25.69
CA ASP A 259 14.91 -3.10 26.24
C ASP A 259 15.03 -3.05 27.79
N SER A 260 15.64 -1.99 28.32
CA SER A 260 15.75 -1.76 29.77
C SER A 260 14.38 -1.61 30.47
N LEU A 261 13.36 -1.15 29.75
CA LEU A 261 11.97 -1.07 30.21
C LEU A 261 11.21 -2.39 30.05
N GLY A 262 11.84 -3.43 29.49
CA GLY A 262 11.21 -4.72 29.17
C GLY A 262 10.24 -4.64 27.98
N ILE A 263 10.33 -3.61 27.15
CA ILE A 263 9.54 -3.44 25.94
C ILE A 263 10.27 -4.15 24.78
N GLN A 264 9.64 -5.20 24.27
CA GLN A 264 10.19 -5.93 23.14
C GLN A 264 9.98 -5.16 21.84
N THR A 265 11.02 -5.06 21.03
CA THR A 265 11.02 -4.33 19.75
C THR A 265 11.30 -5.30 18.62
N LYS A 266 10.42 -5.33 17.61
CA LYS A 266 10.65 -6.01 16.33
C LYS A 266 10.75 -4.97 15.22
N VAL A 267 11.88 -4.93 14.50
CA VAL A 267 12.04 -4.08 13.32
C VAL A 267 11.29 -4.70 12.15
N LEU A 268 10.27 -4.00 11.64
CA LEU A 268 9.51 -4.39 10.45
C LEU A 268 10.18 -3.93 9.16
N GLY A 269 10.99 -2.88 9.25
CA GLY A 269 11.81 -2.38 8.16
C GLY A 269 12.54 -1.08 8.50
N GLN A 270 13.64 -0.87 7.80
CA GLN A 270 14.36 0.41 7.74
C GLN A 270 14.59 0.70 6.27
N TYR A 271 14.05 1.81 5.77
CA TYR A 271 13.92 1.99 4.34
C TYR A 271 13.87 3.46 3.90
N GLN A 272 14.26 3.66 2.63
CA GLN A 272 14.01 4.88 1.89
C GLN A 272 12.56 4.92 1.41
N VAL A 273 11.89 6.05 1.59
CA VAL A 273 10.56 6.34 1.02
C VAL A 273 10.72 7.02 -0.32
N TYR A 274 9.95 6.54 -1.30
CA TYR A 274 9.92 7.04 -2.68
C TYR A 274 8.53 7.54 -3.04
N THR A 275 8.47 8.51 -3.96
CA THR A 275 7.25 8.97 -4.61
C THR A 275 7.44 8.98 -6.12
N ILE A 276 6.36 8.97 -6.89
CA ILE A 276 6.43 9.14 -8.34
C ILE A 276 6.98 10.54 -8.64
N LYS A 277 7.92 10.64 -9.58
CA LYS A 277 8.34 11.93 -10.11
C LYS A 277 7.17 12.59 -10.84
N ASP A 278 6.70 13.72 -10.32
CA ASP A 278 5.78 14.58 -11.06
C ASP A 278 6.51 15.12 -12.30
N ASN A 279 6.16 14.60 -13.46
CA ASN A 279 6.59 15.17 -14.73
C ASN A 279 5.82 16.49 -14.99
N GLY A 280 6.06 17.50 -14.14
CA GLY A 280 5.63 18.87 -14.42
C GLY A 280 4.57 19.48 -13.50
N MET A 281 4.74 19.42 -12.18
CA MET A 281 4.23 20.46 -11.29
C MET A 281 5.37 20.91 -10.36
N GLU A 282 6.05 21.98 -10.76
CA GLU A 282 6.82 22.78 -9.81
C GLU A 282 5.88 23.21 -8.68
N LYS A 283 6.31 22.97 -7.45
CA LYS A 283 5.63 23.43 -6.24
C LYS A 283 5.33 24.94 -6.37
N ARG A 284 4.06 25.30 -6.34
CA ARG A 284 3.61 26.64 -5.99
C ARG A 284 3.48 26.76 -4.48
#